data_0a01d21d5f8e86572cb2560536521b91
#
_entry.id   0a01d21d5f8e86572cb2560536521b91
#
_cell.length_a   1.000
_cell.length_b   1.000
_cell.length_c   1.000
_cell.angle_alpha   90.00
_cell.angle_beta   90.00
_cell.angle_gamma   90.00
#
_symmetry.space_group_name_H-M   'P 1'
#
loop_
_entity.id
_entity.type
_entity.pdbx_description
1 polymer ?
#
loop_
_entity_poly.entity_id
_entity_poly.type
_entity_poly.pdbx_seq_one_letter_code
_entity_poly.pdbx_strand_id
1 'polypeptide(L)'
;VGGISPGFDNMVVENKKIKQNIGSTIEETTIKELISLAKSFDQSLIDEEIKKIKNAASSISVSDEESFNKVTRVYFALKKMRHENNWDSMAVQCWSQFQELYGIAPCMAYGWMGSEDGIAVSCEGDVQGSLSMLLLNYISSSDKSSTLLDLATFDTKADAVLMWHCGVSPRHFANEDGIKWVDHSTLGRKTDKKYGVAGDQVFKAQKSTTTYLGNNAERILIINSEIFEHNNKGFDGTRGWFKETKLNRSHISAENLINTLNIIGHEHHYAVGQGAVSYTH
;
A
#
# COMPACT_ATOMS: atom_id res chain seq x y z
N VAL A 1 6.97 -11.72 2.66
CA VAL A 1 7.52 -12.33 1.44
C VAL A 1 8.70 -11.52 0.95
N GLY A 2 9.88 -12.11 0.86
CA GLY A 2 11.10 -11.49 0.32
C GLY A 2 11.88 -10.60 1.29
N GLY A 3 11.40 -10.42 2.50
CA GLY A 3 12.00 -9.50 3.47
C GLY A 3 11.80 -8.03 3.14
N ILE A 4 12.53 -7.16 3.84
CA ILE A 4 12.52 -5.70 3.65
C ILE A 4 13.22 -5.32 2.33
N SER A 5 12.70 -4.33 1.63
CA SER A 5 13.36 -3.75 0.46
C SER A 5 14.68 -3.06 0.83
N PRO A 6 15.71 -3.11 -0.02
CA PRO A 6 17.00 -2.50 0.27
C PRO A 6 16.89 -1.01 0.59
N GLY A 7 17.57 -0.57 1.64
CA GLY A 7 17.58 0.83 2.09
C GLY A 7 16.52 1.20 3.13
N PHE A 8 15.67 0.25 3.54
CA PHE A 8 14.63 0.45 4.56
C PHE A 8 14.93 -0.26 5.88
N ASP A 9 16.16 -0.22 6.32
CA ASP A 9 16.63 -0.90 7.54
C ASP A 9 15.87 -0.47 8.81
N ASN A 10 15.31 0.73 8.81
CA ASN A 10 14.45 1.26 9.88
C ASN A 10 13.10 0.55 10.03
N MET A 11 12.69 -0.25 9.03
CA MET A 11 11.44 -1.04 9.07
C MET A 11 11.67 -2.51 9.49
N VAL A 12 12.90 -2.88 9.79
CA VAL A 12 13.21 -4.24 10.28
C VAL A 12 12.53 -4.47 11.62
N VAL A 13 11.84 -5.59 11.75
CA VAL A 13 11.15 -5.97 12.99
C VAL A 13 11.82 -7.15 13.67
N GLU A 14 11.67 -7.20 15.00
CA GLU A 14 12.05 -8.36 15.81
C GLU A 14 10.82 -9.24 16.04
N ASN A 15 10.75 -10.40 15.39
CA ASN A 15 9.63 -11.34 15.46
C ASN A 15 9.20 -11.63 16.90
N LYS A 16 10.17 -11.76 17.81
CA LYS A 16 9.91 -11.99 19.23
C LYS A 16 9.15 -10.83 19.88
N LYS A 17 9.52 -9.58 19.57
CA LYS A 17 8.85 -8.39 20.11
C LYS A 17 7.43 -8.24 19.55
N ILE A 18 7.25 -8.43 18.25
CA ILE A 18 5.91 -8.41 17.63
C ILE A 18 5.00 -9.44 18.33
N LYS A 19 5.48 -10.67 18.53
CA LYS A 19 4.73 -11.70 19.23
C LYS A 19 4.40 -11.34 20.69
N GLN A 20 5.34 -10.73 21.40
CA GLN A 20 5.13 -10.30 22.78
C GLN A 20 4.13 -9.13 22.89
N ASN A 21 4.20 -8.15 21.97
CA ASN A 21 3.43 -6.93 22.06
C ASN A 21 1.99 -7.09 21.60
N ILE A 22 1.76 -7.86 20.53
CA ILE A 22 0.43 -7.99 19.90
C ILE A 22 0.00 -9.44 19.60
N GLY A 23 0.80 -10.44 19.96
CA GLY A 23 0.45 -11.86 19.76
C GLY A 23 0.61 -12.37 18.32
N SER A 24 0.99 -11.52 17.37
CA SER A 24 1.14 -11.92 15.96
C SER A 24 2.40 -12.77 15.75
N THR A 25 2.31 -13.74 14.85
CA THR A 25 3.45 -14.53 14.38
C THR A 25 3.80 -14.12 12.95
N ILE A 26 5.08 -14.09 12.63
CA ILE A 26 5.58 -13.75 11.30
C ILE A 26 6.16 -15.01 10.67
N GLU A 27 5.65 -15.38 9.52
CA GLU A 27 6.20 -16.41 8.65
C GLU A 27 6.91 -15.76 7.47
N GLU A 28 8.04 -16.35 7.07
CA GLU A 28 8.86 -15.82 6.00
C GLU A 28 8.91 -16.77 4.80
N THR A 29 8.85 -16.19 3.61
CA THR A 29 9.02 -16.89 2.33
C THR A 29 9.76 -15.99 1.35
N THR A 30 10.24 -16.53 0.26
CA THR A 30 11.09 -15.82 -0.69
C THR A 30 10.32 -15.34 -1.93
N ILE A 31 10.82 -14.27 -2.59
CA ILE A 31 10.32 -13.85 -3.91
C ILE A 31 10.51 -14.95 -4.97
N LYS A 32 11.54 -15.77 -4.85
CA LYS A 32 11.78 -16.89 -5.78
C LYS A 32 10.67 -17.94 -5.69
N GLU A 33 10.25 -18.31 -4.48
CA GLU A 33 9.13 -19.24 -4.26
C GLU A 33 7.83 -18.65 -4.79
N LEU A 34 7.55 -17.37 -4.51
CA LEU A 34 6.40 -16.67 -5.05
C LEU A 34 6.38 -16.67 -6.58
N ILE A 35 7.50 -16.33 -7.24
CA ILE A 35 7.61 -16.32 -8.71
C ILE A 35 7.48 -17.74 -9.28
N SER A 36 8.03 -18.75 -8.61
CA SER A 36 7.89 -20.15 -9.03
C SER A 36 6.42 -20.57 -9.02
N LEU A 37 5.70 -20.24 -7.95
CA LEU A 37 4.26 -20.48 -7.85
C LEU A 37 3.48 -19.67 -8.90
N ALA A 38 3.82 -18.40 -9.10
CA ALA A 38 3.19 -17.53 -10.10
C ALA A 38 3.24 -18.13 -11.52
N LYS A 39 4.35 -18.76 -11.89
CA LYS A 39 4.53 -19.42 -13.19
C LYS A 39 3.71 -20.70 -13.38
N SER A 40 3.18 -21.29 -12.31
CA SER A 40 2.46 -22.57 -12.37
C SER A 40 0.98 -22.46 -12.73
N PHE A 41 0.39 -21.25 -12.77
CA PHE A 41 -1.02 -21.05 -13.07
C PHE A 41 -1.32 -21.20 -14.57
N ASP A 42 -2.50 -21.76 -14.89
CA ASP A 42 -2.99 -21.90 -16.25
C ASP A 42 -3.24 -20.54 -16.91
N GLN A 43 -2.90 -20.43 -18.19
CA GLN A 43 -3.03 -19.18 -18.92
C GLN A 43 -4.48 -18.69 -19.02
N SER A 44 -5.44 -19.59 -19.17
CA SER A 44 -6.87 -19.23 -19.27
C SER A 44 -7.37 -18.48 -18.03
N LEU A 45 -6.96 -18.91 -16.83
CA LEU A 45 -7.28 -18.24 -15.56
C LEU A 45 -6.69 -16.81 -15.53
N ILE A 46 -5.45 -16.67 -15.99
CA ILE A 46 -4.76 -15.39 -16.05
C ILE A 46 -5.44 -14.44 -17.03
N ASP A 47 -5.81 -14.92 -18.22
CA ASP A 47 -6.45 -14.11 -19.27
C ASP A 47 -7.84 -13.58 -18.84
N GLU A 48 -8.60 -14.37 -18.10
CA GLU A 48 -9.88 -13.94 -17.54
C GLU A 48 -9.69 -12.81 -16.52
N GLU A 49 -8.72 -12.94 -15.64
CA GLU A 49 -8.46 -11.91 -14.63
C GLU A 49 -7.88 -10.64 -15.24
N ILE A 50 -6.97 -10.75 -16.23
CA ILE A 50 -6.45 -9.60 -16.98
C ILE A 50 -7.59 -8.78 -17.60
N LYS A 51 -8.62 -9.44 -18.16
CA LYS A 51 -9.80 -8.75 -18.70
C LYS A 51 -10.52 -7.92 -17.63
N LYS A 52 -10.70 -8.47 -16.41
CA LYS A 52 -11.32 -7.75 -15.29
C LYS A 52 -10.45 -6.56 -14.87
N ILE A 53 -9.15 -6.77 -14.72
CA ILE A 53 -8.17 -5.74 -14.33
C ILE A 53 -8.20 -4.59 -15.35
N LYS A 54 -8.13 -4.88 -16.64
CA LYS A 54 -8.16 -3.87 -17.70
C LYS A 54 -9.50 -3.13 -17.77
N ASN A 55 -10.62 -3.84 -17.62
CA ASN A 55 -11.96 -3.25 -17.61
C ASN A 55 -12.22 -2.35 -16.38
N ALA A 56 -11.52 -2.56 -15.29
CA ALA A 56 -11.63 -1.74 -14.08
C ALA A 56 -10.92 -0.38 -14.19
N ALA A 57 -10.05 -0.20 -15.18
CA ALA A 57 -9.26 1.02 -15.35
C ALA A 57 -9.95 2.03 -16.26
N SER A 58 -9.81 3.32 -15.93
CA SER A 58 -10.24 4.43 -16.80
C SER A 58 -9.30 4.64 -17.99
N SER A 59 -8.04 4.26 -17.85
CA SER A 59 -7.06 4.24 -18.95
C SER A 59 -5.89 3.31 -18.65
N ILE A 60 -5.17 2.93 -19.71
CA ILE A 60 -4.01 2.04 -19.63
C ILE A 60 -2.85 2.67 -20.41
N SER A 61 -1.70 2.83 -19.75
CA SER A 61 -0.46 3.35 -20.32
C SER A 61 0.74 2.54 -19.78
N VAL A 62 0.73 1.24 -20.08
CA VAL A 62 1.79 0.28 -19.70
C VAL A 62 2.59 -0.04 -20.95
N SER A 63 3.91 0.13 -20.88
CA SER A 63 4.79 -0.02 -22.06
C SER A 63 4.96 -1.46 -22.52
N ASP A 64 4.88 -2.43 -21.60
CA ASP A 64 5.01 -3.86 -21.88
C ASP A 64 3.75 -4.61 -21.44
N GLU A 65 2.97 -5.08 -22.43
CA GLU A 65 1.75 -5.86 -22.21
C GLU A 65 1.98 -7.15 -21.41
N GLU A 66 3.15 -7.77 -21.55
CA GLU A 66 3.49 -8.98 -20.80
C GLU A 66 3.57 -8.72 -19.29
N SER A 67 3.75 -7.47 -18.88
CA SER A 67 3.69 -7.07 -17.47
C SER A 67 2.34 -7.40 -16.83
N PHE A 68 1.22 -7.27 -17.56
CA PHE A 68 -0.10 -7.68 -17.03
C PHE A 68 -0.16 -9.17 -16.75
N ASN A 69 0.35 -10.01 -17.65
CA ASN A 69 0.39 -11.46 -17.46
C ASN A 69 1.18 -11.79 -16.19
N LYS A 70 2.38 -11.26 -16.05
CA LYS A 70 3.28 -11.53 -14.92
C LYS A 70 2.71 -11.04 -13.60
N VAL A 71 2.19 -9.80 -13.54
CA VAL A 71 1.66 -9.23 -12.30
C VAL A 71 0.35 -9.91 -11.88
N THR A 72 -0.50 -10.31 -12.83
CA THR A 72 -1.70 -11.11 -12.52
C THR A 72 -1.34 -12.49 -11.96
N ARG A 73 -0.29 -13.13 -12.46
CA ARG A 73 0.24 -14.38 -11.89
C ARG A 73 0.73 -14.19 -10.45
N VAL A 74 1.39 -13.06 -10.16
CA VAL A 74 1.80 -12.69 -8.79
C VAL A 74 0.58 -12.53 -7.89
N TYR A 75 -0.48 -11.88 -8.34
CA TYR A 75 -1.75 -11.78 -7.59
C TYR A 75 -2.30 -13.17 -7.20
N PHE A 76 -2.41 -14.10 -8.14
CA PHE A 76 -2.89 -15.45 -7.84
C PHE A 76 -1.94 -16.22 -6.91
N ALA A 77 -0.64 -16.03 -7.05
CA ALA A 77 0.34 -16.67 -6.17
C ALA A 77 0.22 -16.15 -4.73
N LEU A 78 0.11 -14.84 -4.52
CA LEU A 78 -0.12 -14.25 -3.21
C LEU A 78 -1.43 -14.75 -2.60
N LYS A 79 -2.51 -14.78 -3.38
CA LYS A 79 -3.82 -15.27 -2.96
C LYS A 79 -3.76 -16.74 -2.52
N LYS A 80 -3.08 -17.59 -3.28
CA LYS A 80 -2.89 -19.00 -2.96
C LYS A 80 -2.04 -19.19 -1.71
N MET A 81 -0.88 -18.52 -1.61
CA MET A 81 -0.01 -18.59 -0.43
C MET A 81 -0.74 -18.15 0.83
N ARG A 82 -1.46 -17.04 0.76
CA ARG A 82 -2.29 -16.54 1.87
C ARG A 82 -3.29 -17.59 2.35
N HIS A 83 -4.00 -18.23 1.41
CA HIS A 83 -5.03 -19.22 1.72
C HIS A 83 -4.42 -20.50 2.32
N GLU A 84 -3.33 -21.01 1.74
CA GLU A 84 -2.70 -22.28 2.17
C GLU A 84 -2.03 -22.16 3.55
N ASN A 85 -1.52 -20.98 3.90
CA ASN A 85 -0.84 -20.71 5.17
C ASN A 85 -1.73 -20.00 6.20
N ASN A 86 -2.98 -19.67 5.87
CA ASN A 86 -3.92 -18.94 6.72
C ASN A 86 -3.36 -17.60 7.22
N TRP A 87 -2.66 -16.85 6.36
CA TRP A 87 -2.15 -15.54 6.71
C TRP A 87 -3.27 -14.49 6.77
N ASP A 88 -3.28 -13.67 7.81
CA ASP A 88 -4.26 -12.59 7.97
C ASP A 88 -3.93 -11.38 7.08
N SER A 89 -2.64 -11.08 6.93
CA SER A 89 -2.12 -10.02 6.06
C SER A 89 -0.75 -10.39 5.51
N MET A 90 -0.23 -9.60 4.58
CA MET A 90 1.07 -9.86 3.95
C MET A 90 1.90 -8.59 3.85
N ALA A 91 3.20 -8.73 4.11
CA ALA A 91 4.22 -7.75 3.79
C ALA A 91 5.08 -8.29 2.66
N VAL A 92 5.09 -7.62 1.51
CA VAL A 92 5.72 -8.13 0.30
C VAL A 92 6.75 -7.13 -0.22
N GLN A 93 8.00 -7.59 -0.39
CA GLN A 93 9.03 -6.77 -1.03
C GLN A 93 8.60 -6.42 -2.46
N CYS A 94 8.77 -5.18 -2.90
CA CYS A 94 8.41 -4.76 -4.26
C CYS A 94 9.63 -4.51 -5.16
N TRP A 95 10.82 -4.26 -4.60
CA TRP A 95 12.08 -4.03 -5.28
C TRP A 95 13.25 -4.46 -4.38
N SER A 96 14.42 -4.92 -4.86
CA SER A 96 14.81 -4.98 -6.29
C SER A 96 14.50 -6.33 -6.94
N GLN A 97 14.15 -7.37 -6.15
CA GLN A 97 14.11 -8.75 -6.62
C GLN A 97 13.10 -8.99 -7.76
N PHE A 98 11.93 -8.32 -7.76
CA PHE A 98 10.96 -8.47 -8.84
C PHE A 98 11.50 -7.94 -10.17
N GLN A 99 12.24 -6.82 -10.16
CA GLN A 99 12.86 -6.27 -11.37
C GLN A 99 13.95 -7.19 -11.91
N GLU A 100 14.77 -7.74 -11.03
CA GLU A 100 15.90 -8.61 -11.39
C GLU A 100 15.44 -10.00 -11.86
N LEU A 101 14.48 -10.61 -11.17
CA LEU A 101 14.09 -12.00 -11.37
C LEU A 101 12.88 -12.17 -12.30
N TYR A 102 12.04 -11.14 -12.42
CA TYR A 102 10.76 -11.25 -13.15
C TYR A 102 10.47 -10.07 -14.09
N GLY A 103 11.20 -8.96 -13.95
CA GLY A 103 11.13 -7.81 -14.86
C GLY A 103 9.84 -6.97 -14.72
N ILE A 104 9.24 -6.90 -13.54
CA ILE A 104 7.98 -6.18 -13.28
C ILE A 104 8.04 -5.28 -12.04
N ALA A 105 7.04 -4.40 -11.91
CA ALA A 105 6.63 -3.79 -10.64
C ALA A 105 5.33 -4.48 -10.16
N PRO A 106 5.30 -5.07 -8.95
CA PRO A 106 4.16 -5.88 -8.50
C PRO A 106 3.01 -5.07 -7.91
N CYS A 107 3.08 -3.73 -7.92
CA CYS A 107 2.18 -2.82 -7.17
C CYS A 107 0.70 -3.05 -7.45
N MET A 108 0.32 -3.31 -8.73
CA MET A 108 -1.05 -3.62 -9.11
C MET A 108 -1.58 -4.86 -8.38
N ALA A 109 -0.76 -5.91 -8.22
CA ALA A 109 -1.19 -7.12 -7.53
C ALA A 109 -1.58 -6.84 -6.07
N TYR A 110 -0.86 -5.97 -5.37
CA TYR A 110 -1.15 -5.59 -3.98
C TYR A 110 -2.46 -4.80 -3.88
N GLY A 111 -2.64 -3.77 -4.73
CA GLY A 111 -3.88 -3.01 -4.80
C GLY A 111 -5.08 -3.86 -5.23
N TRP A 112 -4.87 -4.83 -6.12
CA TRP A 112 -5.91 -5.75 -6.58
C TRP A 112 -6.36 -6.71 -5.47
N MET A 113 -5.42 -7.25 -4.66
CA MET A 113 -5.74 -8.02 -3.45
C MET A 113 -6.64 -7.22 -2.49
N GLY A 114 -6.33 -5.95 -2.26
CA GLY A 114 -7.17 -5.07 -1.45
C GLY A 114 -8.53 -4.77 -2.07
N SER A 115 -8.61 -4.68 -3.41
CA SER A 115 -9.85 -4.36 -4.12
C SER A 115 -10.83 -5.52 -4.18
N GLU A 116 -10.33 -6.72 -4.49
CA GLU A 116 -11.17 -7.88 -4.81
C GLU A 116 -11.31 -8.85 -3.63
N ASP A 117 -10.27 -8.97 -2.80
CA ASP A 117 -10.23 -9.94 -1.71
C ASP A 117 -10.31 -9.30 -0.33
N GLY A 118 -10.25 -7.96 -0.21
CA GLY A 118 -10.27 -7.23 1.07
C GLY A 118 -9.00 -7.46 1.93
N ILE A 119 -7.92 -7.94 1.32
CA ILE A 119 -6.72 -8.38 2.04
C ILE A 119 -5.68 -7.25 2.08
N ALA A 120 -5.15 -7.00 3.29
CA ALA A 120 -4.05 -6.07 3.50
C ALA A 120 -2.73 -6.64 2.96
N VAL A 121 -2.14 -5.95 1.98
CA VAL A 121 -0.82 -6.24 1.45
C VAL A 121 0.01 -4.96 1.49
N SER A 122 0.98 -4.91 2.39
CA SER A 122 1.93 -3.79 2.45
C SER A 122 3.05 -3.95 1.43
N CYS A 123 3.52 -2.81 0.92
CA CYS A 123 4.66 -2.73 0.02
C CYS A 123 5.98 -2.78 0.81
N GLU A 124 7.09 -2.97 0.09
CA GLU A 124 8.48 -2.87 0.57
C GLU A 124 8.86 -3.87 1.68
N GLY A 125 8.00 -4.85 1.92
CA GLY A 125 8.19 -5.84 2.98
C GLY A 125 7.90 -5.30 4.39
N ASP A 126 7.18 -4.17 4.49
CA ASP A 126 6.85 -3.53 5.76
C ASP A 126 5.83 -4.32 6.57
N VAL A 127 6.32 -5.09 7.54
CA VAL A 127 5.50 -5.89 8.45
C VAL A 127 4.63 -5.02 9.35
N GLN A 128 5.17 -3.93 9.88
CA GLN A 128 4.42 -3.01 10.75
C GLN A 128 3.31 -2.31 9.97
N GLY A 129 3.57 -1.93 8.72
CA GLY A 129 2.57 -1.41 7.79
C GLY A 129 1.47 -2.42 7.51
N SER A 130 1.82 -3.69 7.25
CA SER A 130 0.86 -4.78 7.06
C SER A 130 -0.05 -4.99 8.27
N LEU A 131 0.53 -5.01 9.47
CA LEU A 131 -0.22 -5.12 10.73
C LEU A 131 -1.10 -3.89 10.99
N SER A 132 -0.63 -2.71 10.63
CA SER A 132 -1.40 -1.46 10.72
C SER A 132 -2.60 -1.46 9.78
N MET A 133 -2.42 -1.94 8.54
CA MET A 133 -3.50 -2.12 7.57
C MET A 133 -4.52 -3.15 8.07
N LEU A 134 -4.06 -4.28 8.62
CA LEU A 134 -4.91 -5.31 9.19
C LEU A 134 -5.74 -4.76 10.35
N LEU A 135 -5.11 -4.01 11.27
CA LEU A 135 -5.80 -3.34 12.38
C LEU A 135 -6.90 -2.42 11.86
N LEU A 136 -6.62 -1.56 10.87
CA LEU A 136 -7.63 -0.69 10.27
C LEU A 136 -8.78 -1.46 9.66
N ASN A 137 -8.51 -2.57 8.98
CA ASN A 137 -9.56 -3.41 8.39
C ASN A 137 -10.48 -4.00 9.46
N TYR A 138 -9.96 -4.33 10.65
CA TYR A 138 -10.79 -4.86 11.75
C TYR A 138 -11.59 -3.79 12.47
N ILE A 139 -11.02 -2.59 12.68
CA ILE A 139 -11.70 -1.53 13.47
C ILE A 139 -12.51 -0.57 12.60
N SER A 140 -12.32 -0.59 11.28
CA SER A 140 -13.10 0.21 10.34
C SER A 140 -14.54 -0.31 10.27
N SER A 141 -15.50 0.61 10.20
CA SER A 141 -16.87 0.27 9.85
C SER A 141 -17.06 -0.05 8.36
N SER A 142 -16.00 0.06 7.57
CA SER A 142 -15.96 -0.24 6.15
C SER A 142 -15.56 -1.70 5.93
N ASP A 143 -16.22 -2.37 4.99
CA ASP A 143 -15.85 -3.69 4.46
C ASP A 143 -14.67 -3.63 3.47
N LYS A 144 -14.12 -2.42 3.26
CA LYS A 144 -13.07 -2.15 2.26
C LYS A 144 -11.69 -2.15 2.89
N SER A 145 -10.75 -2.75 2.19
CA SER A 145 -9.35 -2.79 2.61
C SER A 145 -8.74 -1.39 2.73
N SER A 146 -7.88 -1.21 3.71
CA SER A 146 -6.98 -0.07 3.85
C SER A 146 -5.86 -0.10 2.80
N THR A 147 -5.09 0.98 2.72
CA THR A 147 -3.90 1.10 1.86
C THR A 147 -2.70 1.59 2.65
N LEU A 148 -1.51 1.47 2.06
CA LEU A 148 -0.26 2.00 2.61
C LEU A 148 0.17 3.23 1.82
N LEU A 149 0.57 4.31 2.51
CA LEU A 149 1.04 5.56 1.90
C LEU A 149 2.24 6.12 2.68
N ASP A 150 3.07 6.89 1.97
CA ASP A 150 4.09 7.76 2.53
C ASP A 150 3.52 9.15 2.80
N LEU A 151 4.03 9.85 3.79
CA LEU A 151 3.80 11.27 3.96
C LEU A 151 4.82 12.02 3.08
N ALA A 152 4.38 12.50 1.91
CA ALA A 152 5.27 12.97 0.85
C ALA A 152 5.62 14.47 0.94
N THR A 153 4.65 15.31 1.28
CA THR A 153 4.86 16.76 1.42
C THR A 153 3.66 17.42 2.13
N PHE A 154 3.72 18.74 2.31
CA PHE A 154 2.62 19.50 2.90
C PHE A 154 2.42 20.85 2.20
N ASP A 155 1.22 21.40 2.32
CA ASP A 155 0.85 22.75 1.91
C ASP A 155 0.42 23.56 3.15
N THR A 156 1.24 24.56 3.53
CA THR A 156 0.96 25.41 4.70
C THR A 156 -0.24 26.33 4.50
N LYS A 157 -0.58 26.70 3.26
CA LYS A 157 -1.72 27.59 2.97
C LYS A 157 -3.03 26.83 3.08
N ALA A 158 -3.06 25.58 2.61
CA ALA A 158 -4.22 24.71 2.71
C ALA A 158 -4.30 23.97 4.06
N ASP A 159 -3.26 24.06 4.89
CA ASP A 159 -3.08 23.27 6.11
C ASP A 159 -3.32 21.78 5.86
N ALA A 160 -2.65 21.26 4.85
CA ALA A 160 -2.87 19.92 4.33
C ALA A 160 -1.55 19.15 4.10
N VAL A 161 -1.60 17.83 4.23
CA VAL A 161 -0.51 16.92 3.88
C VAL A 161 -0.87 16.12 2.65
N LEU A 162 0.09 15.92 1.76
CA LEU A 162 0.00 14.94 0.66
C LEU A 162 0.52 13.61 1.14
N MET A 163 -0.32 12.61 1.08
CA MET A 163 0.11 11.22 1.24
C MET A 163 0.10 10.52 -0.12
N TRP A 164 1.13 9.72 -0.38
CA TRP A 164 1.41 9.16 -1.69
C TRP A 164 2.05 7.78 -1.57
N HIS A 165 1.82 6.92 -2.56
CA HIS A 165 2.63 5.72 -2.79
C HIS A 165 2.70 5.39 -4.28
N CYS A 166 3.64 4.53 -4.65
CA CYS A 166 3.98 4.21 -6.03
C CYS A 166 2.92 3.43 -6.84
N GLY A 167 1.75 3.10 -6.27
CA GLY A 167 0.67 2.48 -7.04
C GLY A 167 0.04 1.23 -6.43
N VAL A 168 0.06 1.11 -5.10
CA VAL A 168 -0.41 -0.08 -4.35
C VAL A 168 -1.84 0.03 -3.81
N SER A 169 -2.50 1.18 -3.97
CA SER A 169 -3.80 1.38 -3.33
C SER A 169 -4.94 0.69 -4.07
N PRO A 170 -5.89 0.12 -3.33
CA PRO A 170 -7.11 -0.45 -3.89
C PRO A 170 -7.92 0.59 -4.69
N ARG A 171 -8.59 0.15 -5.77
CA ARG A 171 -9.36 1.01 -6.69
C ARG A 171 -10.52 1.76 -6.04
N HIS A 172 -11.04 1.28 -4.93
CA HIS A 172 -12.16 1.94 -4.24
C HIS A 172 -11.78 3.26 -3.57
N PHE A 173 -10.49 3.59 -3.48
CA PHE A 173 -10.03 4.93 -3.09
C PHE A 173 -10.11 5.96 -4.22
N ALA A 174 -10.16 5.53 -5.48
CA ALA A 174 -10.18 6.43 -6.63
C ALA A 174 -11.36 7.40 -6.58
N ASN A 175 -11.12 8.65 -7.01
CA ASN A 175 -12.15 9.62 -7.32
C ASN A 175 -12.89 9.24 -8.63
N GLU A 176 -13.68 10.16 -9.17
CA GLU A 176 -14.44 9.95 -10.43
C GLU A 176 -13.57 9.71 -11.67
N ASP A 177 -12.31 10.17 -11.67
CA ASP A 177 -11.36 9.90 -12.76
C ASP A 177 -10.99 8.41 -12.85
N GLY A 178 -11.26 7.62 -11.80
CA GLY A 178 -10.97 6.20 -11.71
C GLY A 178 -9.48 5.90 -11.53
N ILE A 179 -9.15 4.60 -11.55
CA ILE A 179 -7.76 4.12 -11.53
C ILE A 179 -7.23 4.01 -12.95
N LYS A 180 -5.96 4.33 -13.14
CA LYS A 180 -5.20 4.11 -14.39
C LYS A 180 -4.13 3.07 -14.14
N TRP A 181 -3.90 2.19 -15.13
CA TRP A 181 -2.76 1.29 -15.09
C TRP A 181 -1.60 1.88 -15.88
N VAL A 182 -0.46 2.00 -15.21
CA VAL A 182 0.72 2.70 -15.74
C VAL A 182 2.00 1.91 -15.46
N ASP A 183 3.09 2.30 -16.10
CA ASP A 183 4.42 1.91 -15.64
C ASP A 183 4.74 2.59 -14.30
N HIS A 184 5.54 1.94 -13.50
CA HIS A 184 5.94 2.46 -12.20
C HIS A 184 6.69 3.79 -12.33
N SER A 185 6.27 4.80 -11.59
CA SER A 185 6.77 6.18 -11.76
C SER A 185 8.23 6.41 -11.34
N THR A 186 8.79 5.55 -10.48
CA THR A 186 10.15 5.72 -9.93
C THR A 186 11.13 4.61 -10.34
N LEU A 187 10.67 3.36 -10.42
CA LEU A 187 11.55 2.25 -10.80
C LEU A 187 12.01 2.38 -12.26
N GLY A 188 13.27 2.12 -12.48
CA GLY A 188 13.87 2.15 -13.82
C GLY A 188 14.25 3.53 -14.35
N ARG A 189 13.95 4.62 -13.65
CA ARG A 189 14.30 5.99 -14.10
C ARG A 189 15.77 6.17 -14.51
N LYS A 190 16.69 5.48 -13.81
CA LYS A 190 18.14 5.55 -14.09
C LYS A 190 18.61 4.64 -15.23
N THR A 191 17.76 3.75 -15.72
CA THR A 191 18.13 2.70 -16.69
C THR A 191 17.29 2.71 -17.95
N ASP A 192 16.40 3.69 -18.13
CA ASP A 192 15.38 3.78 -19.19
C ASP A 192 14.47 2.54 -19.31
N LYS A 193 14.58 1.60 -18.38
CA LYS A 193 13.67 0.46 -18.30
C LYS A 193 12.33 0.89 -17.72
N LYS A 194 11.28 0.31 -18.24
CA LYS A 194 9.92 0.48 -17.71
C LYS A 194 9.50 -0.80 -17.02
N TYR A 195 8.86 -0.66 -15.88
CA TYR A 195 8.33 -1.78 -15.11
C TYR A 195 6.84 -1.53 -14.83
N GLY A 196 5.96 -2.27 -15.49
CA GLY A 196 4.52 -2.32 -15.19
C GLY A 196 4.25 -3.48 -14.22
N VAL A 197 3.12 -3.52 -13.52
CA VAL A 197 1.99 -2.60 -13.60
C VAL A 197 1.81 -1.92 -12.24
N ALA A 198 1.60 -0.63 -12.25
CA ALA A 198 1.28 0.16 -11.05
C ALA A 198 -0.04 0.92 -11.25
N GLY A 199 -0.72 1.25 -10.13
CA GLY A 199 -1.90 2.09 -10.16
C GLY A 199 -1.55 3.58 -10.14
N ASP A 200 -2.24 4.40 -10.93
CA ASP A 200 -2.24 5.86 -10.81
C ASP A 200 -3.67 6.32 -10.53
N GLN A 201 -3.91 6.91 -9.35
CA GLN A 201 -5.22 7.41 -8.94
C GLN A 201 -5.12 8.52 -7.92
N VAL A 202 -6.03 9.48 -8.00
CA VAL A 202 -6.29 10.48 -6.96
C VAL A 202 -7.42 9.96 -6.08
N PHE A 203 -7.26 10.09 -4.77
CA PHE A 203 -8.28 9.63 -3.83
C PHE A 203 -9.49 10.55 -3.83
N LYS A 204 -10.68 9.95 -3.72
CA LYS A 204 -11.93 10.68 -3.56
C LYS A 204 -12.02 11.36 -2.20
N ALA A 205 -12.74 12.47 -2.15
CA ALA A 205 -13.00 13.20 -0.91
C ALA A 205 -13.83 12.36 0.06
N GLN A 206 -13.30 12.17 1.28
CA GLN A 206 -13.94 11.37 2.34
C GLN A 206 -13.22 11.53 3.68
N LYS A 207 -13.89 11.18 4.78
CA LYS A 207 -13.23 11.02 6.07
C LYS A 207 -12.27 9.83 6.03
N SER A 208 -11.16 9.94 6.75
CA SER A 208 -10.14 8.90 6.79
C SER A 208 -9.53 8.77 8.17
N THR A 209 -9.04 7.57 8.45
CA THR A 209 -8.16 7.29 9.58
C THR A 209 -6.83 6.78 9.06
N THR A 210 -5.76 7.38 9.58
CA THR A 210 -4.38 6.99 9.32
C THR A 210 -3.81 6.38 10.59
N THR A 211 -3.14 5.24 10.50
CA THR A 211 -2.49 4.58 11.63
C THR A 211 -1.17 3.93 11.25
N TYR A 212 -0.32 3.75 12.24
CA TYR A 212 0.89 2.95 12.11
C TYR A 212 1.32 2.37 13.45
N LEU A 213 1.66 1.08 13.44
CA LEU A 213 2.22 0.35 14.56
C LEU A 213 3.74 0.41 14.47
N GLY A 214 4.36 1.38 15.14
CA GLY A 214 5.80 1.57 15.12
C GLY A 214 6.55 0.86 16.25
N ASN A 215 7.87 0.81 16.13
CA ASN A 215 8.76 0.23 17.14
C ASN A 215 8.36 -1.19 17.57
N ASN A 216 8.25 -2.11 16.62
CA ASN A 216 7.79 -3.48 16.88
C ASN A 216 6.39 -3.57 17.55
N ALA A 217 5.49 -2.67 17.16
CA ALA A 217 4.15 -2.52 17.73
C ALA A 217 4.09 -2.12 19.23
N GLU A 218 5.14 -1.49 19.75
CA GLU A 218 5.13 -0.86 21.07
C GLU A 218 4.38 0.48 21.07
N ARG A 219 4.26 1.12 19.90
CA ARG A 219 3.59 2.41 19.73
C ARG A 219 2.54 2.31 18.63
N ILE A 220 1.46 3.03 18.80
CA ILE A 220 0.46 3.22 17.76
C ILE A 220 0.28 4.72 17.51
N LEU A 221 0.37 5.11 16.25
CA LEU A 221 -0.05 6.42 15.77
C LEU A 221 -1.47 6.32 15.24
N ILE A 222 -2.34 7.25 15.61
CA ILE A 222 -3.69 7.34 15.05
C ILE A 222 -4.02 8.79 14.76
N ILE A 223 -4.38 9.06 13.51
CA ILE A 223 -4.72 10.39 12.98
C ILE A 223 -6.06 10.29 12.26
N ASN A 224 -7.01 11.16 12.61
CA ASN A 224 -8.21 11.35 11.81
C ASN A 224 -8.07 12.60 10.94
N SER A 225 -8.53 12.52 9.70
CA SER A 225 -8.44 13.60 8.72
C SER A 225 -9.54 13.49 7.67
N GLU A 226 -9.60 14.47 6.78
CA GLU A 226 -10.46 14.48 5.61
C GLU A 226 -9.63 14.50 4.34
N ILE A 227 -9.83 13.53 3.45
CA ILE A 227 -9.31 13.59 2.09
C ILE A 227 -10.15 14.60 1.32
N PHE A 228 -9.51 15.48 0.57
CA PHE A 228 -10.19 16.53 -0.19
C PHE A 228 -9.53 16.75 -1.56
N GLU A 229 -10.28 17.39 -2.46
CA GLU A 229 -9.74 17.80 -3.76
C GLU A 229 -8.81 19.00 -3.61
N HIS A 230 -7.62 18.89 -4.13
CA HIS A 230 -6.59 19.93 -4.12
C HIS A 230 -6.14 20.26 -5.54
N ASN A 231 -5.86 21.54 -5.83
CA ASN A 231 -5.43 21.98 -7.16
C ASN A 231 -4.11 21.34 -7.62
N ASN A 232 -3.20 21.07 -6.67
CA ASN A 232 -2.00 20.29 -6.93
C ASN A 232 -2.33 18.80 -6.79
N LYS A 233 -2.30 18.06 -7.90
CA LYS A 233 -2.56 16.60 -7.89
C LYS A 233 -1.46 15.76 -7.23
N GLY A 234 -0.32 16.33 -6.91
CA GLY A 234 0.82 15.61 -6.33
C GLY A 234 1.61 14.83 -7.38
N PHE A 235 2.26 13.75 -6.94
CA PHE A 235 3.12 12.89 -7.76
C PHE A 235 2.31 11.78 -8.42
N ASP A 236 2.80 11.24 -9.56
CA ASP A 236 2.19 10.06 -10.21
C ASP A 236 2.27 8.83 -9.29
N GLY A 237 1.20 8.09 -9.22
CA GLY A 237 0.98 6.96 -8.30
C GLY A 237 -0.38 7.07 -7.61
N THR A 238 -0.53 6.48 -6.45
CA THR A 238 -1.75 6.56 -5.64
C THR A 238 -1.60 7.62 -4.55
N ARG A 239 -2.53 8.56 -4.44
CA ARG A 239 -2.35 9.77 -3.64
C ARG A 239 -3.63 10.45 -3.22
N GLY A 240 -3.53 11.21 -2.12
CA GLY A 240 -4.57 12.10 -1.64
C GLY A 240 -4.01 13.25 -0.80
N TRP A 241 -4.72 14.37 -0.78
CA TRP A 241 -4.47 15.47 0.14
C TRP A 241 -5.38 15.35 1.35
N PHE A 242 -4.80 15.49 2.54
CA PHE A 242 -5.45 15.30 3.83
C PHE A 242 -5.42 16.59 4.63
N LYS A 243 -6.58 17.06 5.08
CA LYS A 243 -6.76 18.26 5.91
C LYS A 243 -7.53 17.93 7.18
N GLU A 244 -7.81 18.96 8.01
CA GLU A 244 -8.54 18.81 9.29
C GLU A 244 -7.93 17.73 10.17
N THR A 245 -6.62 17.68 10.18
CA THR A 245 -5.85 16.61 10.84
C THR A 245 -6.00 16.70 12.35
N LYS A 246 -6.36 15.58 12.97
CA LYS A 246 -6.50 15.46 14.43
C LYS A 246 -5.61 14.35 14.96
N LEU A 247 -4.64 14.72 15.77
CA LEU A 247 -3.81 13.82 16.56
C LEU A 247 -4.32 13.84 18.01
N ASN A 248 -4.58 12.67 18.59
CA ASN A 248 -5.14 12.59 19.94
C ASN A 248 -6.40 13.46 20.14
N ARG A 249 -7.29 13.50 19.15
CA ARG A 249 -8.55 14.29 19.09
C ARG A 249 -8.36 15.81 19.01
N SER A 250 -7.14 16.33 19.06
CA SER A 250 -6.83 17.75 18.92
C SER A 250 -6.36 18.06 17.52
N HIS A 251 -6.79 19.19 16.98
CA HIS A 251 -6.29 19.67 15.68
C HIS A 251 -4.77 19.87 15.76
N ILE A 252 -4.06 19.44 14.74
CA ILE A 252 -2.64 19.67 14.52
C ILE A 252 -2.45 20.19 13.10
N SER A 253 -1.73 21.29 12.93
CA SER A 253 -1.42 21.79 11.60
C SER A 253 -0.49 20.82 10.84
N ALA A 254 -0.56 20.87 9.51
CA ALA A 254 0.27 20.04 8.63
C ALA A 254 1.77 20.18 8.92
N GLU A 255 2.24 21.41 9.15
CA GLU A 255 3.64 21.67 9.51
C GLU A 255 4.00 21.06 10.88
N ASN A 256 3.17 21.25 11.89
CA ASN A 256 3.42 20.70 13.21
C ASN A 256 3.33 19.16 13.23
N LEU A 257 2.46 18.57 12.43
CA LEU A 257 2.38 17.13 12.26
C LEU A 257 3.71 16.57 11.73
N ILE A 258 4.21 17.13 10.62
CA ILE A 258 5.48 16.69 10.02
C ILE A 258 6.63 16.88 10.99
N ASN A 259 6.72 18.04 11.64
CA ASN A 259 7.78 18.29 12.61
C ASN A 259 7.72 17.30 13.79
N THR A 260 6.50 17.01 14.28
CA THR A 260 6.31 16.03 15.36
C THR A 260 6.79 14.64 14.95
N LEU A 261 6.36 14.16 13.77
CA LEU A 261 6.75 12.84 13.27
C LEU A 261 8.26 12.73 13.04
N ASN A 262 8.90 13.77 12.52
CA ASN A 262 10.35 13.82 12.35
C ASN A 262 11.10 13.81 13.70
N ILE A 263 10.64 14.57 14.68
CA ILE A 263 11.27 14.64 16.01
C ILE A 263 11.20 13.29 16.74
N ILE A 264 10.06 12.59 16.64
CA ILE A 264 9.91 11.29 17.30
C ILE A 264 10.56 10.14 16.52
N GLY A 265 11.13 10.41 15.35
CA GLY A 265 11.73 9.39 14.48
C GLY A 265 10.72 8.36 14.00
N HIS A 266 9.53 8.84 13.58
CA HIS A 266 8.49 7.94 13.05
C HIS A 266 8.92 7.37 11.69
N GLU A 267 8.53 6.14 11.44
CA GLU A 267 8.72 5.47 10.16
C GLU A 267 7.94 6.23 9.06
N HIS A 268 8.31 6.07 7.78
CA HIS A 268 7.74 6.87 6.70
C HIS A 268 6.39 6.36 6.18
N HIS A 269 6.06 5.10 6.42
CA HIS A 269 4.81 4.49 6.00
C HIS A 269 3.66 4.72 6.98
N TYR A 270 2.44 4.76 6.42
CA TYR A 270 1.18 4.90 7.15
C TYR A 270 0.09 4.08 6.49
N ALA A 271 -0.63 3.29 7.27
CA ALA A 271 -1.86 2.66 6.80
C ALA A 271 -3.00 3.67 6.82
N VAL A 272 -3.77 3.73 5.73
CA VAL A 272 -4.90 4.66 5.56
C VAL A 272 -6.17 3.88 5.27
N GLY A 273 -7.20 4.07 6.09
CA GLY A 273 -8.52 3.49 5.93
C GLY A 273 -9.59 4.55 5.65
N GLN A 274 -10.73 4.11 5.10
CA GLN A 274 -11.90 4.94 4.87
C GLN A 274 -12.72 5.09 6.16
N GLY A 275 -13.30 6.28 6.35
CA GLY A 275 -14.09 6.60 7.54
C GLY A 275 -13.26 7.08 8.73
N ALA A 276 -13.93 7.68 9.71
CA ALA A 276 -13.31 8.04 10.97
C ALA A 276 -13.54 6.92 11.97
N VAL A 277 -12.47 6.37 12.53
CA VAL A 277 -12.57 5.47 13.67
C VAL A 277 -12.91 6.32 14.89
N SER A 278 -14.04 6.04 15.53
CA SER A 278 -14.38 6.68 16.79
C SER A 278 -13.70 5.93 17.92
N TYR A 279 -12.87 6.64 18.66
CA TYR A 279 -12.30 6.12 19.90
C TYR A 279 -13.40 6.11 20.97
N THR A 280 -14.18 5.08 21.02
CA THR A 280 -15.02 4.84 22.18
C THR A 280 -14.28 3.85 23.08
N HIS A 281 -13.65 4.41 24.11
CA HIS A 281 -13.01 3.79 25.28
C HIS A 281 -11.68 3.07 25.08
#